data_81e2051e0060b15e99b256ebfd2a8260
#
_entry.id   81e2051e0060b15e99b256ebfd2a8260
#
_cell.length_a   1.000
_cell.length_b   1.000
_cell.length_c   1.000
_cell.angle_alpha   90.00
_cell.angle_beta   90.00
_cell.angle_gamma   90.00
#
_symmetry.space_group_name_H-M   'P 1'
#
loop_
_entity.id
_entity.type
_entity.pdbx_description
1 polymer ?
#
loop_
_entity_poly.entity_id
_entity_poly.type
_entity_poly.pdbx_seq_one_letter_code
_entity_poly.pdbx_strand_id
1 'polypeptide(L)'
;MPAFPGPLPRTFGHRGAAGVAPENTIVSFRRGCADGADVLELDVHATADGEIVVLHDPTLERTTDGAGAVAALRFAEIERLDAGHRFTPDGGRTFPFRGTGVRVPRLGDLLREFPGMPLNIEIKQETPSIVAEVVALLRAARTPVVLAAEHDVIMQAIRAHAPDLPTSLAAGEVAGFIGTLTAGEAPTLPAGAVALQIPPRFEDVELVNAATVAAAHALGAEVHVWTINDSDEMRRLLALGCDGIMSDVPALARRVVGEHRRG
;
A
#
# COMPACT_ATOMS: atom_id res chain seq x y z
N MET A 1 15.07 -9.36 -8.66
CA MET A 1 14.87 -10.02 -7.34
C MET A 1 13.39 -9.93 -7.01
N PRO A 2 12.77 -10.89 -6.29
CA PRO A 2 11.38 -10.78 -5.90
C PRO A 2 11.16 -9.52 -5.05
N ALA A 3 9.99 -8.88 -5.20
CA ALA A 3 9.63 -7.66 -4.47
C ALA A 3 9.58 -7.91 -2.94
N PHE A 4 9.10 -9.09 -2.54
CA PHE A 4 8.99 -9.49 -1.14
C PHE A 4 9.40 -10.95 -0.96
N PRO A 5 9.74 -11.40 0.27
CA PRO A 5 9.96 -12.80 0.57
C PRO A 5 8.66 -13.62 0.49
N GLY A 6 8.79 -14.93 0.26
CA GLY A 6 7.68 -15.88 0.25
C GLY A 6 7.14 -16.21 -1.16
N PRO A 7 6.18 -17.13 -1.25
CA PRO A 7 5.66 -17.63 -2.52
C PRO A 7 4.72 -16.65 -3.20
N LEU A 8 4.67 -16.71 -4.54
CA LEU A 8 3.69 -16.01 -5.37
C LEU A 8 2.45 -16.88 -5.62
N PRO A 9 1.30 -16.28 -5.98
CA PRO A 9 0.96 -14.88 -5.79
C PRO A 9 0.73 -14.52 -4.31
N ARG A 10 0.87 -13.24 -3.92
CA ARG A 10 0.74 -12.76 -2.53
C ARG A 10 -0.59 -12.09 -2.25
N THR A 11 -0.99 -12.14 -0.97
CA THR A 11 -2.11 -11.38 -0.43
C THR A 11 -1.59 -10.14 0.29
N PHE A 12 -2.05 -8.96 -0.13
CA PHE A 12 -1.76 -7.70 0.54
C PHE A 12 -2.97 -7.27 1.34
N GLY A 13 -2.75 -6.90 2.60
CA GLY A 13 -3.75 -6.23 3.42
C GLY A 13 -3.70 -4.73 3.16
N HIS A 14 -4.63 -4.20 2.34
CA HIS A 14 -4.73 -2.79 1.99
C HIS A 14 -5.08 -1.96 3.23
N ARG A 15 -4.19 -1.06 3.60
CA ARG A 15 -4.26 -0.29 4.86
C ARG A 15 -4.55 -1.18 6.08
N GLY A 16 -3.99 -2.40 6.04
CA GLY A 16 -4.26 -3.49 6.97
C GLY A 16 -5.39 -4.40 6.51
N ALA A 17 -6.63 -4.08 6.85
CA ALA A 17 -7.86 -4.78 6.48
C ALA A 17 -9.02 -3.76 6.46
N ALA A 18 -8.93 -2.76 5.59
CA ALA A 18 -9.78 -1.56 5.59
C ALA A 18 -11.29 -1.83 5.45
N GLY A 19 -11.67 -2.98 4.88
CA GLY A 19 -13.09 -3.37 4.77
C GLY A 19 -13.71 -3.91 6.06
N VAL A 20 -12.88 -4.27 7.06
CA VAL A 20 -13.35 -4.92 8.30
C VAL A 20 -12.82 -4.27 9.58
N ALA A 21 -11.88 -3.35 9.46
CA ALA A 21 -11.33 -2.56 10.58
C ALA A 21 -10.92 -1.17 10.10
N PRO A 22 -10.83 -0.15 11.01
CA PRO A 22 -10.43 1.20 10.63
C PRO A 22 -9.06 1.22 9.94
N GLU A 23 -9.03 1.68 8.69
CA GLU A 23 -7.84 1.72 7.85
C GLU A 23 -6.63 2.40 8.51
N ASN A 24 -5.43 1.95 8.18
CA ASN A 24 -4.17 2.56 8.63
C ASN A 24 -4.03 2.64 10.17
N THR A 25 -4.64 1.70 10.90
CA THR A 25 -4.53 1.59 12.36
C THR A 25 -3.91 0.27 12.79
N ILE A 26 -3.34 0.23 13.99
CA ILE A 26 -2.79 -1.02 14.57
C ILE A 26 -3.85 -2.14 14.60
N VAL A 27 -5.11 -1.79 14.86
CA VAL A 27 -6.23 -2.76 14.85
C VAL A 27 -6.43 -3.35 13.46
N SER A 28 -6.38 -2.53 12.41
CA SER A 28 -6.49 -2.97 11.02
C SER A 28 -5.31 -3.87 10.62
N PHE A 29 -4.09 -3.50 10.99
CA PHE A 29 -2.90 -4.30 10.68
C PHE A 29 -2.86 -5.64 11.42
N ARG A 30 -3.25 -5.68 12.70
CA ARG A 30 -3.45 -6.94 13.44
C ARG A 30 -4.49 -7.82 12.76
N ARG A 31 -5.56 -7.23 12.28
CA ARG A 31 -6.59 -7.94 11.52
C ARG A 31 -6.04 -8.47 10.20
N GLY A 32 -5.32 -7.67 9.42
CA GLY A 32 -4.66 -8.10 8.18
C GLY A 32 -3.73 -9.30 8.39
N CYS A 33 -2.91 -9.26 9.44
CA CYS A 33 -2.04 -10.40 9.82
C CYS A 33 -2.86 -11.64 10.19
N ALA A 34 -3.90 -11.49 11.02
CA ALA A 34 -4.77 -12.60 11.44
C ALA A 34 -5.53 -13.22 10.26
N ASP A 35 -5.91 -12.42 9.27
CA ASP A 35 -6.56 -12.82 8.03
C ASP A 35 -5.58 -13.44 7.01
N GLY A 36 -4.27 -13.47 7.32
CA GLY A 36 -3.24 -14.15 6.54
C GLY A 36 -2.66 -13.32 5.40
N ALA A 37 -2.62 -12.00 5.50
CA ALA A 37 -1.87 -11.16 4.58
C ALA A 37 -0.39 -11.55 4.58
N ASP A 38 0.19 -11.70 3.40
CA ASP A 38 1.63 -11.95 3.21
C ASP A 38 2.43 -10.63 3.30
N VAL A 39 1.78 -9.49 3.00
CA VAL A 39 2.32 -8.13 3.04
C VAL A 39 1.26 -7.20 3.61
N LEU A 40 1.64 -6.25 4.46
CA LEU A 40 0.76 -5.14 4.85
C LEU A 40 1.08 -3.92 3.99
N GLU A 41 0.04 -3.29 3.48
CA GLU A 41 0.15 -2.04 2.76
C GLU A 41 -0.32 -0.89 3.66
N LEU A 42 0.32 0.27 3.54
CA LEU A 42 0.04 1.47 4.35
C LEU A 42 0.54 2.76 3.69
N ASP A 43 -0.06 3.87 4.12
CA ASP A 43 0.24 5.22 3.64
C ASP A 43 0.87 6.08 4.74
N VAL A 44 1.77 6.99 4.39
CA VAL A 44 2.42 7.84 5.39
C VAL A 44 2.45 9.32 5.03
N HIS A 45 2.28 10.14 6.08
CA HIS A 45 2.48 11.58 6.11
C HIS A 45 3.36 11.98 7.30
N ALA A 46 3.82 13.23 7.34
CA ALA A 46 4.45 13.81 8.52
C ALA A 46 3.58 14.88 9.18
N THR A 47 3.65 14.94 10.50
CA THR A 47 3.07 16.00 11.33
C THR A 47 3.91 17.27 11.32
N ALA A 48 3.40 18.37 11.88
CA ALA A 48 4.12 19.65 11.99
C ALA A 48 5.44 19.55 12.79
N ASP A 49 5.54 18.58 13.70
CA ASP A 49 6.74 18.32 14.50
C ASP A 49 7.59 17.16 13.96
N GLY A 50 7.32 16.70 12.73
CA GLY A 50 8.16 15.75 12.00
C GLY A 50 7.94 14.27 12.33
N GLU A 51 6.92 13.92 13.12
CA GLU A 51 6.56 12.53 13.36
C GLU A 51 5.92 11.92 12.12
N ILE A 52 6.40 10.75 11.69
CA ILE A 52 5.81 10.02 10.56
C ILE A 52 4.61 9.24 11.07
N VAL A 53 3.42 9.60 10.58
CA VAL A 53 2.14 8.98 10.93
C VAL A 53 1.59 8.16 9.78
N VAL A 54 0.79 7.13 10.12
CA VAL A 54 0.17 6.24 9.14
C VAL A 54 -1.25 6.70 8.86
N LEU A 55 -1.46 7.32 7.71
CA LEU A 55 -2.73 7.89 7.26
C LEU A 55 -2.69 8.08 5.74
N HIS A 56 -3.83 7.85 5.07
CA HIS A 56 -3.90 7.99 3.60
C HIS A 56 -4.07 9.45 3.16
N ASP A 57 -5.03 10.16 3.75
CA ASP A 57 -5.37 11.52 3.33
C ASP A 57 -4.42 12.55 3.96
N PRO A 58 -4.18 13.68 3.31
CA PRO A 58 -3.43 14.77 3.90
C PRO A 58 -4.17 15.46 5.04
N THR A 59 -5.45 15.09 5.30
CA THR A 59 -6.33 15.68 6.30
C THR A 59 -7.02 14.58 7.15
N LEU A 60 -7.56 14.97 8.31
CA LEU A 60 -8.02 14.04 9.35
C LEU A 60 -9.51 13.67 9.26
N GLU A 61 -10.31 14.42 8.49
CA GLU A 61 -11.78 14.42 8.57
C GLU A 61 -12.43 13.10 8.15
N ARG A 62 -11.84 12.38 7.19
CA ARG A 62 -12.47 11.18 6.62
C ARG A 62 -12.42 9.99 7.56
N THR A 63 -11.38 9.85 8.37
CA THR A 63 -11.16 8.64 9.19
C THR A 63 -11.24 8.90 10.69
N THR A 64 -11.11 10.17 11.15
CA THR A 64 -11.09 10.50 12.57
C THR A 64 -12.27 11.39 12.99
N ASP A 65 -12.35 11.71 14.26
CA ASP A 65 -13.22 12.75 14.83
C ASP A 65 -12.58 14.16 14.82
N GLY A 66 -11.35 14.27 14.31
CA GLY A 66 -10.64 15.52 14.16
C GLY A 66 -10.81 16.16 12.78
N ALA A 67 -10.17 17.33 12.61
CA ALA A 67 -10.17 18.08 11.36
C ALA A 67 -8.83 18.80 11.17
N GLY A 68 -8.51 19.13 9.91
CA GLY A 68 -7.33 19.87 9.52
C GLY A 68 -6.24 19.02 8.88
N ALA A 69 -5.25 19.70 8.31
CA ALA A 69 -4.15 19.06 7.64
C ALA A 69 -3.19 18.41 8.64
N VAL A 70 -2.77 17.17 8.37
CA VAL A 70 -1.78 16.42 9.18
C VAL A 70 -0.51 17.24 9.36
N ALA A 71 0.01 17.84 8.29
CA ALA A 71 1.23 18.64 8.31
C ALA A 71 1.13 19.96 9.10
N ALA A 72 -0.08 20.37 9.52
CA ALA A 72 -0.30 21.57 10.32
C ALA A 72 -0.43 21.29 11.83
N LEU A 73 -0.57 20.04 12.24
CA LEU A 73 -0.80 19.62 13.63
C LEU A 73 0.41 18.86 14.17
N ARG A 74 0.66 19.01 15.47
CA ARG A 74 1.68 18.21 16.17
C ARG A 74 1.12 16.82 16.46
N PHE A 75 2.00 15.83 16.55
CA PHE A 75 1.58 14.46 16.86
C PHE A 75 0.76 14.37 18.15
N ALA A 76 1.13 15.10 19.20
CA ALA A 76 0.40 15.14 20.45
C ALA A 76 -1.09 15.60 20.35
N GLU A 77 -1.44 16.28 19.26
CA GLU A 77 -2.83 16.64 18.94
C GLU A 77 -3.52 15.50 18.19
N ILE A 78 -2.83 14.88 17.22
CA ILE A 78 -3.35 13.79 16.38
C ILE A 78 -3.54 12.50 17.20
N GLU A 79 -2.64 12.16 18.12
CA GLU A 79 -2.71 10.93 18.91
C GLU A 79 -3.94 10.84 19.83
N ARG A 80 -4.62 11.97 20.09
CA ARG A 80 -5.84 12.03 20.92
C ARG A 80 -7.10 11.73 20.12
N LEU A 81 -7.04 11.81 18.80
CA LEU A 81 -8.18 11.64 17.92
C LEU A 81 -8.60 10.17 17.85
N ASP A 82 -9.89 9.96 17.68
CA ASP A 82 -10.48 8.63 17.50
C ASP A 82 -10.43 8.23 16.02
N ALA A 83 -9.45 7.41 15.64
CA ALA A 83 -9.32 6.88 14.29
C ALA A 83 -10.32 5.75 13.97
N GLY A 84 -11.13 5.33 14.95
CA GLY A 84 -12.26 4.43 14.75
C GLY A 84 -13.59 5.14 14.50
N HIS A 85 -13.60 6.48 14.62
CA HIS A 85 -14.84 7.28 14.67
C HIS A 85 -15.73 7.15 13.44
N ARG A 86 -15.13 7.10 12.26
CA ARG A 86 -15.85 7.08 10.96
C ARG A 86 -16.04 5.67 10.40
N PHE A 87 -15.34 4.68 10.92
CA PHE A 87 -15.43 3.33 10.38
C PHE A 87 -16.85 2.74 10.56
N THR A 88 -17.41 2.25 9.47
CA THR A 88 -18.69 1.56 9.42
C THR A 88 -18.63 0.41 8.42
N PRO A 89 -19.00 -0.83 8.83
CA PRO A 89 -19.01 -1.99 7.93
C PRO A 89 -20.31 -2.12 7.13
N ASP A 90 -21.30 -1.28 7.40
CA ASP A 90 -22.69 -1.44 6.96
C ASP A 90 -23.35 -0.16 6.40
N GLY A 91 -22.52 0.75 5.88
CA GLY A 91 -22.98 1.98 5.25
C GLY A 91 -23.55 3.02 6.22
N GLY A 92 -23.01 3.10 7.43
CA GLY A 92 -23.36 4.13 8.41
C GLY A 92 -24.43 3.74 9.42
N ARG A 93 -24.81 2.45 9.48
CA ARG A 93 -25.78 1.96 10.47
C ARG A 93 -25.14 1.71 11.82
N THR A 94 -23.91 1.17 11.82
CA THR A 94 -23.14 0.93 13.05
C THR A 94 -21.72 1.48 12.95
N PHE A 95 -21.14 1.80 14.10
CA PHE A 95 -19.78 2.34 14.24
C PHE A 95 -19.05 1.57 15.35
N PRO A 96 -18.65 0.30 15.11
CA PRO A 96 -18.19 -0.61 16.15
C PRO A 96 -16.86 -0.21 16.80
N PHE A 97 -16.08 0.67 16.18
CA PHE A 97 -14.79 1.12 16.71
C PHE A 97 -14.83 2.54 17.29
N ARG A 98 -15.97 3.24 17.20
CA ARG A 98 -16.12 4.60 17.74
C ARG A 98 -15.99 4.60 19.25
N GLY A 99 -15.10 5.43 19.78
CA GLY A 99 -14.85 5.55 21.22
C GLY A 99 -14.15 4.36 21.86
N THR A 100 -13.59 3.43 21.07
CA THR A 100 -12.89 2.23 21.59
C THR A 100 -11.39 2.42 21.80
N GLY A 101 -10.87 3.64 21.59
CA GLY A 101 -9.46 3.95 21.78
C GLY A 101 -8.56 3.66 20.59
N VAL A 102 -9.12 3.48 19.39
CA VAL A 102 -8.33 3.36 18.15
C VAL A 102 -7.69 4.70 17.82
N ARG A 103 -6.41 4.71 17.50
CA ARG A 103 -5.61 5.91 17.26
C ARG A 103 -4.91 5.88 15.92
N VAL A 104 -4.52 7.06 15.41
CA VAL A 104 -3.60 7.20 14.30
C VAL A 104 -2.20 6.80 14.80
N PRO A 105 -1.56 5.75 14.26
CA PRO A 105 -0.27 5.30 14.73
C PRO A 105 0.87 6.09 14.09
N ARG A 106 2.01 6.17 14.77
CA ARG A 106 3.28 6.52 14.14
C ARG A 106 3.82 5.31 13.39
N LEU A 107 4.55 5.55 12.29
CA LEU A 107 5.25 4.49 11.57
C LEU A 107 6.22 3.72 12.49
N GLY A 108 6.94 4.42 13.36
CA GLY A 108 7.84 3.77 14.32
C GLY A 108 7.14 2.82 15.29
N ASP A 109 5.90 3.12 15.70
CA ASP A 109 5.09 2.24 16.56
C ASP A 109 4.67 0.98 15.80
N LEU A 110 4.23 1.14 14.54
CA LEU A 110 3.87 0.04 13.66
C LEU A 110 5.05 -0.90 13.40
N LEU A 111 6.22 -0.36 13.09
CA LEU A 111 7.43 -1.16 12.85
C LEU A 111 7.83 -1.99 14.08
N ARG A 112 7.60 -1.48 15.30
CA ARG A 112 7.85 -2.22 16.55
C ARG A 112 6.79 -3.28 16.83
N GLU A 113 5.54 -3.02 16.47
CA GLU A 113 4.42 -3.96 16.67
C GLU A 113 4.49 -5.16 15.73
N PHE A 114 4.99 -4.97 14.50
CA PHE A 114 5.03 -6.00 13.45
C PHE A 114 6.47 -6.26 12.97
N PRO A 115 7.39 -6.74 13.83
CA PRO A 115 8.78 -6.95 13.46
C PRO A 115 8.90 -8.03 12.37
N GLY A 116 9.59 -7.67 11.27
CA GLY A 116 9.83 -8.60 10.15
C GLY A 116 8.65 -8.84 9.22
N MET A 117 7.48 -8.24 9.48
CA MET A 117 6.34 -8.28 8.56
C MET A 117 6.68 -7.50 7.29
N PRO A 118 6.56 -8.09 6.08
CA PRO A 118 6.77 -7.36 4.84
C PRO A 118 5.79 -6.19 4.70
N LEU A 119 6.31 -5.02 4.30
CA LEU A 119 5.51 -3.79 4.20
C LEU A 119 5.59 -3.19 2.81
N ASN A 120 4.45 -2.79 2.26
CA ASN A 120 4.34 -1.88 1.13
C ASN A 120 3.99 -0.51 1.67
N ILE A 121 4.89 0.47 1.54
CA ILE A 121 4.69 1.79 2.16
C ILE A 121 4.60 2.84 1.09
N GLU A 122 3.44 3.49 0.98
CA GLU A 122 3.24 4.61 0.09
C GLU A 122 3.53 5.94 0.79
N ILE A 123 4.49 6.69 0.26
CA ILE A 123 4.78 8.05 0.71
C ILE A 123 3.86 9.00 -0.03
N LYS A 124 2.91 9.62 0.70
CA LYS A 124 1.89 10.52 0.15
C LYS A 124 2.32 11.99 0.11
N GLN A 125 3.24 12.38 0.98
CA GLN A 125 3.62 13.80 1.16
C GLN A 125 4.81 14.17 0.31
N GLU A 126 4.59 15.16 -0.58
CA GLU A 126 5.63 15.74 -1.44
C GLU A 126 6.38 16.87 -0.73
N THR A 127 5.63 17.78 -0.11
CA THR A 127 6.19 19.01 0.48
C THR A 127 5.72 19.22 1.91
N PRO A 128 6.66 19.38 2.87
CA PRO A 128 8.08 19.06 2.74
C PRO A 128 8.29 17.56 2.46
N SER A 129 9.40 17.21 1.80
CA SER A 129 9.74 15.80 1.59
C SER A 129 10.01 15.10 2.94
N ILE A 130 9.48 13.89 3.09
CA ILE A 130 9.62 13.04 4.30
C ILE A 130 10.40 11.76 4.01
N VAL A 131 11.00 11.66 2.85
CA VAL A 131 11.70 10.45 2.37
C VAL A 131 12.83 10.06 3.30
N ALA A 132 13.63 11.03 3.77
CA ALA A 132 14.78 10.76 4.63
C ALA A 132 14.36 10.15 5.98
N GLU A 133 13.32 10.69 6.58
CA GLU A 133 12.76 10.25 7.86
C GLU A 133 12.17 8.85 7.75
N VAL A 134 11.39 8.58 6.70
CA VAL A 134 10.82 7.26 6.43
C VAL A 134 11.94 6.23 6.23
N VAL A 135 12.92 6.52 5.38
CA VAL A 135 14.05 5.62 5.10
C VAL A 135 14.87 5.34 6.38
N ALA A 136 15.09 6.35 7.23
CA ALA A 136 15.80 6.18 8.49
C ALA A 136 15.09 5.20 9.43
N LEU A 137 13.76 5.31 9.57
CA LEU A 137 12.95 4.39 10.36
C LEU A 137 13.00 2.96 9.82
N LEU A 138 12.91 2.79 8.50
CA LEU A 138 12.96 1.48 7.85
C LEU A 138 14.31 0.79 8.01
N ARG A 139 15.41 1.52 7.85
CA ARG A 139 16.76 0.99 8.07
C ARG A 139 17.00 0.55 9.52
N ALA A 140 16.44 1.27 10.47
CA ALA A 140 16.51 0.89 11.88
C ALA A 140 15.71 -0.39 12.18
N ALA A 141 14.54 -0.55 11.59
CA ALA A 141 13.66 -1.71 11.78
C ALA A 141 14.12 -2.96 11.01
N ARG A 142 14.89 -2.81 9.91
CA ARG A 142 15.33 -3.91 9.03
C ARG A 142 14.17 -4.77 8.48
N THR A 143 13.03 -4.16 8.28
CA THR A 143 11.83 -4.82 7.76
C THR A 143 11.91 -4.93 6.24
N PRO A 144 11.51 -6.08 5.63
CA PRO A 144 11.36 -6.17 4.19
C PRO A 144 10.33 -5.14 3.70
N VAL A 145 10.72 -4.30 2.74
CA VAL A 145 9.85 -3.21 2.28
C VAL A 145 9.95 -3.01 0.78
N VAL A 146 8.84 -2.63 0.16
CA VAL A 146 8.80 -1.94 -1.13
C VAL A 146 8.25 -0.54 -0.86
N LEU A 147 8.96 0.49 -1.33
CA LEU A 147 8.49 1.86 -1.25
C LEU A 147 7.68 2.20 -2.49
N ALA A 148 6.53 2.82 -2.26
CA ALA A 148 5.60 3.27 -3.28
C ALA A 148 5.38 4.78 -3.17
N ALA A 149 5.03 5.40 -4.28
CA ALA A 149 4.51 6.76 -4.35
C ALA A 149 3.72 6.91 -5.65
N GLU A 150 2.59 7.59 -5.59
CA GLU A 150 1.83 7.95 -6.79
C GLU A 150 2.57 9.01 -7.62
N HIS A 151 3.13 10.03 -6.95
CA HIS A 151 3.81 11.15 -7.60
C HIS A 151 5.25 10.83 -8.00
N ASP A 152 5.59 11.06 -9.27
CA ASP A 152 6.94 10.84 -9.82
C ASP A 152 8.04 11.58 -9.04
N VAL A 153 7.75 12.79 -8.55
CA VAL A 153 8.70 13.60 -7.75
C VAL A 153 9.09 12.89 -6.46
N ILE A 154 8.11 12.29 -5.76
CA ILE A 154 8.38 11.53 -4.53
C ILE A 154 9.18 10.27 -4.88
N MET A 155 8.81 9.55 -5.94
CA MET A 155 9.52 8.34 -6.36
C MET A 155 10.97 8.62 -6.75
N GLN A 156 11.22 9.71 -7.46
CA GLN A 156 12.57 10.18 -7.79
C GLN A 156 13.38 10.49 -6.53
N ALA A 157 12.76 11.18 -5.55
CA ALA A 157 13.40 11.47 -4.27
C ALA A 157 13.74 10.18 -3.48
N ILE A 158 12.84 9.17 -3.47
CA ILE A 158 13.09 7.86 -2.85
C ILE A 158 14.32 7.20 -3.47
N ARG A 159 14.37 7.06 -4.80
CA ARG A 159 15.48 6.39 -5.49
C ARG A 159 16.80 7.15 -5.39
N ALA A 160 16.74 8.48 -5.36
CA ALA A 160 17.94 9.32 -5.15
C ALA A 160 18.51 9.16 -3.73
N HIS A 161 17.63 9.07 -2.71
CA HIS A 161 18.03 8.98 -1.31
C HIS A 161 18.40 7.56 -0.85
N ALA A 162 17.69 6.55 -1.38
CA ALA A 162 17.83 5.16 -1.00
C ALA A 162 17.81 4.22 -2.24
N PRO A 163 18.84 4.29 -3.10
CA PRO A 163 18.90 3.49 -4.34
C PRO A 163 19.02 1.98 -4.10
N ASP A 164 19.29 1.58 -2.88
CA ASP A 164 19.37 0.19 -2.39
C ASP A 164 18.01 -0.40 -1.99
N LEU A 165 16.98 0.45 -1.79
CA LEU A 165 15.64 -0.02 -1.43
C LEU A 165 14.79 -0.27 -2.69
N PRO A 166 14.04 -1.40 -2.72
CA PRO A 166 13.14 -1.69 -3.83
C PRO A 166 11.94 -0.73 -3.86
N THR A 167 11.50 -0.38 -5.07
CA THR A 167 10.37 0.53 -5.28
C THR A 167 9.34 -0.07 -6.22
N SER A 168 8.09 0.43 -6.16
CA SER A 168 7.13 0.29 -7.26
C SER A 168 7.41 1.31 -8.38
N LEU A 169 6.55 1.35 -9.40
CA LEU A 169 6.48 2.45 -10.34
C LEU A 169 5.52 3.54 -9.84
N ALA A 170 5.86 4.81 -10.12
CA ALA A 170 4.95 5.94 -9.94
C ALA A 170 3.97 6.06 -11.13
N ALA A 171 2.95 6.92 -11.00
CA ALA A 171 1.89 7.04 -12.01
C ALA A 171 2.40 7.39 -13.42
N GLY A 172 3.31 8.35 -13.53
CA GLY A 172 3.91 8.72 -14.83
C GLY A 172 4.77 7.59 -15.41
N GLU A 173 5.47 6.84 -14.58
CA GLU A 173 6.26 5.68 -15.01
C GLU A 173 5.37 4.54 -15.50
N VAL A 174 4.24 4.28 -14.82
CA VAL A 174 3.21 3.32 -15.28
C VAL A 174 2.63 3.77 -16.62
N ALA A 175 2.27 5.04 -16.76
CA ALA A 175 1.75 5.59 -18.02
C ALA A 175 2.77 5.43 -19.16
N GLY A 176 4.04 5.71 -18.90
CA GLY A 176 5.14 5.50 -19.86
C GLY A 176 5.30 4.03 -20.26
N PHE A 177 5.28 3.11 -19.27
CA PHE A 177 5.36 1.67 -19.48
C PHE A 177 4.22 1.17 -20.39
N ILE A 178 2.98 1.50 -20.04
CA ILE A 178 1.78 1.09 -20.80
C ILE A 178 1.77 1.74 -22.19
N GLY A 179 2.12 3.02 -22.30
CA GLY A 179 2.20 3.74 -23.57
C GLY A 179 3.20 3.11 -24.53
N THR A 180 4.41 2.78 -24.06
CA THR A 180 5.45 2.10 -24.83
C THR A 180 4.97 0.71 -25.32
N LEU A 181 4.36 -0.07 -24.41
CA LEU A 181 3.82 -1.37 -24.74
C LEU A 181 2.69 -1.29 -25.79
N THR A 182 1.81 -0.30 -25.67
CA THR A 182 0.70 -0.07 -26.59
C THR A 182 1.21 0.36 -28.00
N ALA A 183 2.33 1.07 -28.04
CA ALA A 183 2.99 1.42 -29.31
C ALA A 183 3.70 0.23 -29.98
N GLY A 184 3.70 -0.95 -29.36
CA GLY A 184 4.38 -2.15 -29.87
C GLY A 184 5.89 -2.13 -29.63
N GLU A 185 6.36 -1.28 -28.74
CA GLU A 185 7.76 -1.14 -28.34
C GLU A 185 8.02 -1.87 -27.01
N ALA A 186 9.30 -2.19 -26.73
CA ALA A 186 9.68 -2.84 -25.49
C ALA A 186 9.82 -1.79 -24.36
N PRO A 187 9.00 -1.87 -23.30
CA PRO A 187 9.13 -0.97 -22.16
C PRO A 187 10.41 -1.26 -21.37
N THR A 188 10.81 -0.29 -20.54
CA THR A 188 11.93 -0.43 -19.60
C THR A 188 11.48 -0.11 -18.18
N LEU A 189 12.30 -0.52 -17.20
CA LEU A 189 12.06 -0.18 -15.79
C LEU A 189 13.14 0.75 -15.28
N PRO A 190 12.79 1.74 -14.45
CA PRO A 190 13.78 2.49 -13.69
C PRO A 190 14.58 1.59 -12.75
N ALA A 191 15.83 1.97 -12.48
CA ALA A 191 16.65 1.24 -11.51
C ALA A 191 15.99 1.18 -10.14
N GLY A 192 15.99 0.00 -9.51
CA GLY A 192 15.34 -0.23 -8.22
C GLY A 192 13.84 -0.54 -8.29
N ALA A 193 13.19 -0.37 -9.44
CA ALA A 193 11.80 -0.76 -9.60
C ALA A 193 11.68 -2.30 -9.68
N VAL A 194 10.82 -2.87 -8.82
CA VAL A 194 10.59 -4.32 -8.70
C VAL A 194 9.14 -4.71 -8.91
N ALA A 195 8.22 -3.76 -8.98
CA ALA A 195 6.79 -4.03 -9.11
C ALA A 195 6.04 -2.92 -9.84
N LEU A 196 5.04 -3.33 -10.64
CA LEU A 196 3.95 -2.49 -11.09
C LEU A 196 2.81 -2.65 -10.10
N GLN A 197 2.40 -1.56 -9.44
CA GLN A 197 1.25 -1.55 -8.53
C GLN A 197 0.15 -0.70 -9.17
N ILE A 198 -0.82 -1.36 -9.80
CA ILE A 198 -1.78 -0.74 -10.70
C ILE A 198 -3.22 -1.20 -10.45
N PRO A 199 -4.22 -0.34 -10.71
CA PRO A 199 -5.61 -0.78 -10.74
C PRO A 199 -5.86 -1.62 -12.00
N PRO A 200 -6.91 -2.45 -12.04
CA PRO A 200 -7.25 -3.24 -13.25
C PRO A 200 -7.47 -2.35 -14.47
N ARG A 201 -8.05 -1.17 -14.25
CA ARG A 201 -8.39 -0.17 -15.28
C ARG A 201 -8.11 1.23 -14.74
N PHE A 202 -7.80 2.13 -15.65
CA PHE A 202 -7.78 3.57 -15.40
C PHE A 202 -8.61 4.25 -16.49
N GLU A 203 -9.69 4.90 -16.11
CA GLU A 203 -10.72 5.37 -17.04
C GLU A 203 -11.18 4.21 -17.97
N ASP A 204 -11.11 4.39 -19.28
CA ASP A 204 -11.48 3.37 -20.28
C ASP A 204 -10.33 2.42 -20.66
N VAL A 205 -9.12 2.63 -20.11
CA VAL A 205 -7.94 1.83 -20.42
C VAL A 205 -7.83 0.62 -19.49
N GLU A 206 -7.77 -0.60 -20.02
CA GLU A 206 -7.44 -1.80 -19.26
C GLU A 206 -5.92 -1.85 -19.06
N LEU A 207 -5.49 -1.64 -17.80
CA LEU A 207 -4.07 -1.65 -17.45
C LEU A 207 -3.55 -3.06 -17.20
N VAL A 208 -4.37 -3.93 -16.61
CA VAL A 208 -3.99 -5.31 -16.29
C VAL A 208 -4.54 -6.28 -17.33
N ASN A 209 -3.68 -6.69 -18.24
CA ASN A 209 -3.94 -7.68 -19.27
C ASN A 209 -2.72 -8.58 -19.47
N ALA A 210 -2.85 -9.65 -20.28
CA ALA A 210 -1.77 -10.63 -20.49
C ALA A 210 -0.48 -9.98 -21.03
N ALA A 211 -0.58 -8.95 -21.88
CA ALA A 211 0.59 -8.28 -22.44
C ALA A 211 1.34 -7.47 -21.37
N THR A 212 0.60 -6.74 -20.53
CA THR A 212 1.19 -5.97 -19.42
C THR A 212 1.91 -6.89 -18.44
N VAL A 213 1.26 -7.98 -18.02
CA VAL A 213 1.85 -8.96 -17.09
C VAL A 213 3.09 -9.61 -17.70
N ALA A 214 3.02 -10.07 -18.94
CA ALA A 214 4.17 -10.68 -19.63
C ALA A 214 5.34 -9.71 -19.79
N ALA A 215 5.08 -8.44 -20.12
CA ALA A 215 6.11 -7.42 -20.26
C ALA A 215 6.80 -7.10 -18.91
N ALA A 216 6.01 -6.99 -17.83
CA ALA A 216 6.56 -6.79 -16.49
C ALA A 216 7.45 -7.96 -16.06
N HIS A 217 6.98 -9.19 -16.24
CA HIS A 217 7.74 -10.40 -15.92
C HIS A 217 9.03 -10.53 -16.73
N ALA A 218 8.99 -10.19 -18.04
CA ALA A 218 10.19 -10.20 -18.89
C ALA A 218 11.28 -9.26 -18.38
N LEU A 219 10.92 -8.21 -17.65
CA LEU A 219 11.82 -7.25 -17.02
C LEU A 219 12.13 -7.58 -15.55
N GLY A 220 11.57 -8.69 -15.02
CA GLY A 220 11.78 -9.14 -13.64
C GLY A 220 10.97 -8.37 -12.59
N ALA A 221 9.93 -7.65 -13.00
CA ALA A 221 9.00 -6.97 -12.08
C ALA A 221 7.75 -7.80 -11.82
N GLU A 222 7.23 -7.70 -10.60
CA GLU A 222 5.95 -8.28 -10.19
C GLU A 222 4.79 -7.33 -10.55
N VAL A 223 3.58 -7.87 -10.72
CA VAL A 223 2.35 -7.10 -10.93
C VAL A 223 1.44 -7.27 -9.72
N HIS A 224 1.24 -6.19 -8.96
CA HIS A 224 0.35 -6.15 -7.81
C HIS A 224 -0.87 -5.31 -8.14
N VAL A 225 -2.06 -5.84 -7.91
CA VAL A 225 -3.30 -5.18 -8.33
C VAL A 225 -4.13 -4.72 -7.14
N TRP A 226 -4.54 -3.45 -7.15
CA TRP A 226 -5.31 -2.78 -6.10
C TRP A 226 -6.53 -2.03 -6.63
N THR A 227 -7.59 -1.76 -5.88
CA THR A 227 -7.96 -2.47 -4.66
C THR A 227 -9.05 -3.46 -5.03
N ILE A 228 -8.80 -4.75 -4.82
CA ILE A 228 -9.66 -5.82 -5.33
C ILE A 228 -10.37 -6.49 -4.16
N ASN A 229 -11.71 -6.36 -4.12
CA ASN A 229 -12.55 -6.90 -3.06
C ASN A 229 -13.56 -7.95 -3.56
N ASP A 230 -13.62 -8.19 -4.87
CA ASP A 230 -14.46 -9.18 -5.51
C ASP A 230 -13.70 -10.47 -5.83
N SER A 231 -14.26 -11.63 -5.44
CA SER A 231 -13.58 -12.92 -5.59
C SER A 231 -13.41 -13.37 -7.04
N ASP A 232 -14.32 -13.00 -7.93
CA ASP A 232 -14.25 -13.43 -9.33
C ASP A 232 -13.22 -12.58 -10.07
N GLU A 233 -13.15 -11.29 -9.74
CA GLU A 233 -12.09 -10.41 -10.24
C GLU A 233 -10.71 -10.85 -9.72
N MET A 234 -10.58 -11.25 -8.46
CA MET A 234 -9.34 -11.84 -7.94
C MET A 234 -8.91 -13.06 -8.77
N ARG A 235 -9.84 -14.00 -9.06
CA ARG A 235 -9.55 -15.19 -9.86
C ARG A 235 -9.13 -14.82 -11.29
N ARG A 236 -9.82 -13.85 -11.91
CA ARG A 236 -9.48 -13.37 -13.26
C ARG A 236 -8.05 -12.82 -13.30
N LEU A 237 -7.69 -11.97 -12.35
CA LEU A 237 -6.36 -11.36 -12.28
C LEU A 237 -5.26 -12.40 -12.03
N LEU A 238 -5.51 -13.34 -11.13
CA LEU A 238 -4.57 -14.45 -10.87
C LEU A 238 -4.38 -15.34 -12.11
N ALA A 239 -5.46 -15.60 -12.87
CA ALA A 239 -5.38 -16.35 -14.12
C ALA A 239 -4.58 -15.60 -15.21
N LEU A 240 -4.49 -14.27 -15.16
CA LEU A 240 -3.60 -13.47 -16.01
C LEU A 240 -2.13 -13.55 -15.58
N GLY A 241 -1.84 -14.11 -14.40
CA GLY A 241 -0.50 -14.23 -13.84
C GLY A 241 -0.09 -13.08 -12.91
N CYS A 242 -1.04 -12.30 -12.36
CA CYS A 242 -0.72 -11.26 -11.38
C CYS A 242 -0.09 -11.86 -10.12
N ASP A 243 0.93 -11.21 -9.60
CA ASP A 243 1.77 -11.68 -8.49
C ASP A 243 1.25 -11.28 -7.12
N GLY A 244 0.33 -10.33 -7.06
CA GLY A 244 -0.25 -9.85 -5.80
C GLY A 244 -1.65 -9.28 -5.94
N ILE A 245 -2.49 -9.61 -4.97
CA ILE A 245 -3.83 -9.03 -4.80
C ILE A 245 -3.85 -8.19 -3.52
N MET A 246 -4.06 -6.89 -3.69
CA MET A 246 -4.20 -5.93 -2.60
C MET A 246 -5.68 -5.70 -2.33
N SER A 247 -6.13 -6.00 -1.10
CA SER A 247 -7.55 -6.07 -0.76
C SER A 247 -7.85 -5.50 0.62
N ASP A 248 -9.03 -4.84 0.73
CA ASP A 248 -9.61 -4.42 2.01
C ASP A 248 -10.11 -5.59 2.85
N VAL A 249 -10.27 -6.76 2.23
CA VAL A 249 -10.78 -7.99 2.86
C VAL A 249 -9.77 -9.13 2.70
N PRO A 250 -8.60 -9.05 3.38
CA PRO A 250 -7.48 -9.97 3.16
C PRO A 250 -7.83 -11.44 3.41
N ALA A 251 -8.78 -11.75 4.29
CA ALA A 251 -9.26 -13.14 4.47
C ALA A 251 -9.87 -13.73 3.20
N LEU A 252 -10.61 -12.93 2.41
CA LEU A 252 -11.15 -13.34 1.12
C LEU A 252 -10.01 -13.53 0.10
N ALA A 253 -9.13 -12.56 -0.01
CA ALA A 253 -7.99 -12.62 -0.92
C ALA A 253 -7.08 -13.83 -0.60
N ARG A 254 -6.79 -14.09 0.69
CA ARG A 254 -6.01 -15.26 1.14
C ARG A 254 -6.62 -16.58 0.71
N ARG A 255 -7.94 -16.71 0.82
CA ARG A 255 -8.66 -17.91 0.38
C ARG A 255 -8.50 -18.12 -1.13
N VAL A 256 -8.77 -17.08 -1.94
CA VAL A 256 -8.70 -17.15 -3.41
C VAL A 256 -7.27 -17.41 -3.89
N VAL A 257 -6.28 -16.71 -3.33
CA VAL A 257 -4.85 -16.97 -3.60
C VAL A 257 -4.46 -18.39 -3.22
N GLY A 258 -4.95 -18.89 -2.07
CA GLY A 258 -4.69 -20.25 -1.63
C GLY A 258 -5.33 -21.32 -2.53
N GLU A 259 -6.51 -21.06 -3.10
CA GLU A 259 -7.14 -21.91 -4.12
C GLU A 259 -6.29 -21.95 -5.39
N HIS A 260 -5.86 -20.79 -5.88
CA HIS A 260 -5.03 -20.66 -7.09
C HIS A 260 -3.66 -21.38 -6.96
N ARG A 261 -3.00 -21.29 -5.80
CA ARG A 261 -1.71 -21.97 -5.57
C ARG A 261 -1.80 -23.51 -5.56
N ARG A 262 -3.00 -24.09 -5.41
CA ARG A 262 -3.24 -25.56 -5.35
C ARG A 262 -3.73 -26.17 -6.66
N GLY A 263 -4.24 -25.36 -7.58
CA GLY A 263 -4.73 -25.78 -8.90
C GLY A 263 -3.69 -25.69 -9.94
#